data_c3815262a0056d47b290bb140a0dbe70
#
_entry.id   c3815262a0056d47b290bb140a0dbe70
#
_cell.length_a   1.000
_cell.length_b   1.000
_cell.length_c   1.000
_cell.angle_alpha   90.00
_cell.angle_beta   90.00
_cell.angle_gamma   90.00
#
_symmetry.space_group_name_H-M   'P 1'
#
loop_
_entity.id
_entity.type
_entity.pdbx_description
1 polymer ?
#
loop_
_entity_poly.entity_id
_entity_poly.type
_entity_poly.pdbx_seq_one_letter_code
_entity_poly.pdbx_strand_id
1 'polypeptide(L)'
;MLQISHHVTIPDSEIDIHAVRAQGAGGQHVNKVSTAVHLRFDIAASSLPEFYKEQLLLLKDHRISREGVITIKAQQSRSQEQNREEALARLRALILSVSIPRKKRKATKPTKASQRRRVEHKKKRGRLKSLRRTLD
;
A
#
# COMPACT_ATOMS: atom_id res chain seq x y z
N MET A 1 -9.37 21.27 -2.63
CA MET A 1 -9.98 20.27 -3.53
C MET A 1 -8.91 19.32 -4.05
N LEU A 2 -9.04 18.04 -3.79
CA LEU A 2 -8.11 17.01 -4.26
C LEU A 2 -8.69 16.33 -5.50
N GLN A 3 -8.06 16.54 -6.65
CA GLN A 3 -8.47 15.91 -7.90
C GLN A 3 -7.89 14.49 -8.00
N ILE A 4 -8.77 13.50 -8.10
CA ILE A 4 -8.40 12.08 -8.27
C ILE A 4 -8.33 11.72 -9.75
N SER A 5 -9.39 12.06 -10.50
CA SER A 5 -9.47 11.84 -11.94
C SER A 5 -10.22 13.00 -12.59
N HIS A 6 -10.43 12.95 -13.92
CA HIS A 6 -11.19 13.98 -14.63
C HIS A 6 -12.62 14.16 -14.07
N HIS A 7 -13.20 13.12 -13.51
CA HIS A 7 -14.60 13.14 -13.04
C HIS A 7 -14.73 13.00 -11.52
N VAL A 8 -13.64 12.79 -10.79
CA VAL A 8 -13.67 12.53 -9.35
C VAL A 8 -12.76 13.52 -8.63
N THR A 9 -13.37 14.32 -7.78
CA THR A 9 -12.68 15.28 -6.90
C THR A 9 -13.18 15.11 -5.48
N ILE A 10 -12.30 15.33 -4.51
CA ILE A 10 -12.63 15.30 -3.09
C ILE A 10 -12.55 16.72 -2.55
N PRO A 11 -13.64 17.25 -1.96
CA PRO A 11 -13.61 18.55 -1.30
C PRO A 11 -12.67 18.54 -0.09
N ASP A 12 -12.03 19.66 0.19
CA ASP A 12 -11.15 19.82 1.35
C ASP A 12 -11.89 19.59 2.68
N SER A 13 -13.20 19.86 2.71
CA SER A 13 -14.05 19.64 3.88
C SER A 13 -14.16 18.17 4.31
N GLU A 14 -13.92 17.23 3.40
CA GLU A 14 -13.94 15.78 3.68
C GLU A 14 -12.59 15.25 4.16
N ILE A 15 -11.53 16.03 4.02
CA ILE A 15 -10.17 15.68 4.40
C ILE A 15 -9.80 16.46 5.66
N ASP A 16 -9.55 15.72 6.73
CA ASP A 16 -9.16 16.31 8.00
C ASP A 16 -7.62 16.23 8.15
N ILE A 17 -6.98 17.39 8.29
CA ILE A 17 -5.53 17.50 8.38
C ILE A 17 -5.16 18.27 9.63
N HIS A 18 -4.37 17.63 10.50
CA HIS A 18 -3.85 18.22 11.73
C HIS A 18 -2.32 18.23 11.74
N ALA A 19 -1.75 19.35 12.21
CA ALA A 19 -0.35 19.42 12.50
C ALA A 19 -0.05 18.69 13.82
N VAL A 20 0.99 17.83 13.83
CA VAL A 20 1.44 17.12 14.99
C VAL A 20 2.96 17.24 15.13
N ARG A 21 3.48 16.99 16.34
CA ARG A 21 4.92 16.96 16.54
C ARG A 21 5.53 15.77 15.80
N ALA A 22 6.62 16.01 15.07
CA ALA A 22 7.36 14.95 14.42
C ALA A 22 8.01 14.05 15.47
N GLN A 23 7.93 12.75 15.27
CA GLN A 23 8.68 11.76 16.04
C GLN A 23 10.04 11.54 15.38
N GLY A 24 11.11 11.79 16.08
CA GLY A 24 12.47 11.58 15.57
C GLY A 24 13.49 11.57 16.68
N ALA A 25 14.69 11.08 16.36
CA ALA A 25 15.82 11.03 17.29
C ALA A 25 16.28 12.45 17.65
N GLY A 26 15.82 12.95 18.75
CA GLY A 26 16.35 14.02 19.55
C GLY A 26 16.82 15.32 18.90
N GLY A 27 16.58 16.38 19.56
CA GLY A 27 16.99 17.74 19.25
C GLY A 27 15.89 18.70 19.68
N GLN A 28 16.27 19.86 20.13
CA GLN A 28 15.31 20.89 20.55
C GLN A 28 14.34 21.29 19.44
N HIS A 29 14.75 21.18 18.19
CA HIS A 29 13.96 21.53 17.02
C HIS A 29 12.78 20.54 16.80
N VAL A 30 13.00 19.27 17.01
CA VAL A 30 11.97 18.21 16.87
C VAL A 30 10.86 18.35 17.94
N ASN A 31 11.23 18.84 19.14
CA ASN A 31 10.29 18.97 20.25
C ASN A 31 9.47 20.26 20.24
N LYS A 32 9.92 21.31 19.52
CA LYS A 32 9.31 22.64 19.52
C LYS A 32 8.46 22.96 18.29
N VAL A 33 8.66 22.28 17.16
CA VAL A 33 8.03 22.61 15.88
C VAL A 33 7.13 21.47 15.41
N SER A 34 5.84 21.75 15.29
CA SER A 34 4.84 20.83 14.77
C SER A 34 4.83 20.86 13.25
N THR A 35 5.80 20.20 12.61
CA THR A 35 5.91 20.11 11.14
C THR A 35 5.26 18.88 10.56
N ALA A 36 5.10 17.81 11.33
CA ALA A 36 4.43 16.59 10.91
C ALA A 36 2.92 16.83 10.75
N VAL A 37 2.33 16.11 9.82
CA VAL A 37 0.92 16.24 9.46
C VAL A 37 0.24 14.87 9.56
N HIS A 38 -0.91 14.81 10.24
CA HIS A 38 -1.84 13.69 10.24
C HIS A 38 -3.03 14.02 9.35
N LEU A 39 -3.28 13.17 8.36
CA LEU A 39 -4.43 13.24 7.49
C LEU A 39 -5.39 12.11 7.85
N ARG A 40 -6.68 12.45 8.01
CA ARG A 40 -7.78 11.49 8.18
C ARG A 40 -8.81 11.68 7.08
N PHE A 41 -9.26 10.59 6.53
CA PHE A 41 -10.28 10.57 5.48
C PHE A 41 -11.25 9.41 5.74
N ASP A 42 -12.51 9.74 5.95
CA ASP A 42 -13.58 8.76 6.14
C ASP A 42 -14.12 8.32 4.77
N ILE A 43 -13.91 7.07 4.42
CA ILE A 43 -14.31 6.52 3.12
C ILE A 43 -15.83 6.52 2.97
N ALA A 44 -16.55 6.05 3.97
CA ALA A 44 -18.00 5.90 3.92
C ALA A 44 -18.74 7.25 3.86
N ALA A 45 -18.25 8.24 4.60
CA ALA A 45 -18.82 9.59 4.66
C ALA A 45 -18.42 10.48 3.48
N SER A 46 -17.50 10.04 2.64
CA SER A 46 -16.99 10.83 1.52
C SER A 46 -17.92 10.87 0.32
N SER A 47 -17.69 11.83 -0.58
CA SER A 47 -18.39 11.97 -1.86
C SER A 47 -17.84 11.05 -2.96
N LEU A 48 -16.93 10.14 -2.65
CA LEU A 48 -16.39 9.19 -3.61
C LEU A 48 -17.51 8.29 -4.19
N PRO A 49 -17.42 7.94 -5.49
CA PRO A 49 -18.33 6.96 -6.07
C PRO A 49 -18.26 5.61 -5.33
N GLU A 50 -19.39 4.90 -5.27
CA GLU A 50 -19.51 3.61 -4.56
C GLU A 50 -18.42 2.59 -4.94
N PHE A 51 -18.06 2.53 -6.21
CA PHE A 51 -17.00 1.65 -6.68
C PHE A 51 -15.67 1.89 -5.94
N TYR A 52 -15.27 3.15 -5.77
CA TYR A 52 -14.05 3.50 -5.03
C TYR A 52 -14.17 3.13 -3.56
N LYS A 53 -15.32 3.40 -2.95
CA LYS A 53 -15.57 3.07 -1.54
C LYS A 53 -15.45 1.57 -1.29
N GLU A 54 -16.11 0.75 -2.12
CA GLU A 54 -16.05 -0.71 -2.02
C GLU A 54 -14.64 -1.24 -2.17
N GLN A 55 -13.91 -0.78 -3.18
CA GLN A 55 -12.55 -1.22 -3.44
C GLN A 55 -11.57 -0.81 -2.32
N LEU A 56 -11.72 0.39 -1.78
CA LEU A 56 -10.90 0.85 -0.65
C LEU A 56 -11.17 0.04 0.62
N LEU A 57 -12.42 -0.29 0.90
CA LEU A 57 -12.79 -1.10 2.07
C LEU A 57 -12.30 -2.56 1.95
N LEU A 58 -12.19 -3.08 0.73
CA LEU A 58 -11.64 -4.41 0.46
C LEU A 58 -10.11 -4.44 0.46
N LEU A 59 -9.47 -3.30 0.33
CA LEU A 59 -8.01 -3.21 0.28
C LEU A 59 -7.40 -3.51 1.66
N LYS A 60 -6.47 -4.45 1.68
CA LYS A 60 -5.68 -4.75 2.88
C LYS A 60 -4.49 -3.81 2.96
N ASP A 61 -4.68 -2.66 3.57
CA ASP A 61 -3.64 -1.66 3.79
C ASP A 61 -3.65 -1.22 5.26
N HIS A 62 -2.47 -1.09 5.84
CA HIS A 62 -2.34 -0.70 7.26
C HIS A 62 -2.84 0.73 7.55
N ARG A 63 -2.94 1.56 6.53
CA ARG A 63 -3.47 2.93 6.65
C ARG A 63 -4.99 2.99 6.76
N ILE A 64 -5.68 1.91 6.40
CA ILE A 64 -7.13 1.81 6.44
C ILE A 64 -7.55 1.06 7.70
N SER A 65 -8.31 1.72 8.56
CA SER A 65 -8.84 1.10 9.77
C SER A 65 -10.03 0.17 9.47
N ARG A 66 -10.42 -0.64 10.45
CA ARG A 66 -11.61 -1.50 10.34
C ARG A 66 -12.90 -0.69 10.15
N GLU A 67 -12.92 0.53 10.63
CA GLU A 67 -14.06 1.46 10.52
C GLU A 67 -14.12 2.14 9.15
N GLY A 68 -13.14 1.94 8.28
CA GLY A 68 -13.09 2.54 6.96
C GLY A 68 -12.53 3.97 6.95
N VAL A 69 -11.63 4.28 7.86
CA VAL A 69 -10.95 5.58 7.94
C VAL A 69 -9.49 5.42 7.47
N ILE A 70 -9.09 6.23 6.50
CA ILE A 70 -7.70 6.30 6.04
C ILE A 70 -6.95 7.28 6.93
N THR A 71 -5.84 6.85 7.49
CA THR A 71 -4.93 7.69 8.27
C THR A 71 -3.55 7.71 7.61
N ILE A 72 -3.06 8.89 7.27
CA ILE A 72 -1.75 9.10 6.65
C ILE A 72 -0.95 10.09 7.50
N LYS A 73 0.28 9.72 7.82
CA LYS A 73 1.23 10.56 8.54
C LYS A 73 2.36 10.97 7.60
N ALA A 74 2.59 12.27 7.45
CA ALA A 74 3.70 12.83 6.69
C ALA A 74 4.59 13.66 7.61
N GLN A 75 5.88 13.31 7.69
CA GLN A 75 6.84 13.96 8.59
C GLN A 75 8.25 14.08 8.01
N GLN A 76 8.43 13.74 6.74
CA GLN A 76 9.75 13.66 6.13
C GLN A 76 10.35 15.05 5.79
N SER A 77 9.50 16.01 5.52
CA SER A 77 9.93 17.36 5.17
C SER A 77 10.03 18.27 6.40
N ARG A 78 10.84 19.32 6.29
CA ARG A 78 10.99 20.34 7.35
C ARG A 78 9.83 21.35 7.35
N SER A 79 9.14 21.50 6.23
CA SER A 79 8.01 22.40 6.07
C SER A 79 6.71 21.66 6.29
N GLN A 80 5.82 22.25 7.07
CA GLN A 80 4.47 21.76 7.29
C GLN A 80 3.67 21.71 5.98
N GLU A 81 3.84 22.70 5.11
CA GLU A 81 3.18 22.74 3.81
C GLU A 81 3.59 21.58 2.90
N GLN A 82 4.88 21.29 2.84
CA GLN A 82 5.39 20.15 2.07
C GLN A 82 4.88 18.81 2.61
N ASN A 83 4.80 18.66 3.93
CA ASN A 83 4.22 17.46 4.55
C ASN A 83 2.73 17.33 4.24
N ARG A 84 2.01 18.44 4.23
CA ARG A 84 0.60 18.48 3.83
C ARG A 84 0.40 18.04 2.38
N GLU A 85 1.17 18.59 1.47
CA GLU A 85 1.13 18.21 0.05
C GLU A 85 1.48 16.74 -0.15
N GLU A 86 2.47 16.25 0.57
CA GLU A 86 2.87 14.84 0.54
C GLU A 86 1.75 13.92 1.04
N ALA A 87 1.09 14.28 2.13
CA ALA A 87 -0.04 13.53 2.67
C ALA A 87 -1.19 13.46 1.66
N LEU A 88 -1.52 14.57 1.02
CA LEU A 88 -2.54 14.62 -0.03
C LEU A 88 -2.16 13.79 -1.25
N ALA A 89 -0.90 13.84 -1.66
CA ALA A 89 -0.39 13.02 -2.77
C ALA A 89 -0.47 11.54 -2.46
N ARG A 90 -0.16 11.12 -1.25
CA ARG A 90 -0.29 9.72 -0.80
C ARG A 90 -1.74 9.26 -0.77
N LEU A 91 -2.66 10.11 -0.31
CA LEU A 91 -4.10 9.82 -0.34
C LEU A 91 -4.58 9.64 -1.79
N ARG A 92 -4.20 10.54 -2.67
CA ARG A 92 -4.53 10.46 -4.10
C ARG A 92 -4.00 9.17 -4.72
N ALA A 93 -2.75 8.82 -4.47
CA ALA A 93 -2.13 7.60 -4.98
C ALA A 93 -2.85 6.34 -4.47
N LEU A 94 -3.25 6.32 -3.20
CA LEU A 94 -3.99 5.21 -2.62
C LEU A 94 -5.35 5.02 -3.29
N ILE A 95 -6.09 6.10 -3.49
CA ILE A 95 -7.40 6.07 -4.17
C ILE A 95 -7.25 5.66 -5.63
N LEU A 96 -6.25 6.19 -6.34
CA LEU A 96 -5.98 5.81 -7.73
C LEU A 96 -5.59 4.33 -7.87
N SER A 97 -4.92 3.76 -6.88
CA SER A 97 -4.50 2.35 -6.92
C SER A 97 -5.68 1.38 -7.03
N VAL A 98 -6.85 1.77 -6.52
CA VAL A 98 -8.07 0.95 -6.57
C VAL A 98 -8.96 1.26 -7.78
N SER A 99 -8.67 2.34 -8.49
CA SER A 99 -9.44 2.74 -9.68
C SER A 99 -9.21 1.84 -10.88
N ILE A 100 -8.07 1.16 -10.91
CA ILE A 100 -7.68 0.28 -12.01
C ILE A 100 -8.16 -1.15 -11.70
N PRO A 101 -9.09 -1.72 -12.50
CA PRO A 101 -9.53 -3.09 -12.28
C PRO A 101 -8.35 -4.05 -12.50
N ARG A 102 -8.04 -4.82 -11.47
CA ARG A 102 -7.00 -5.85 -11.58
C ARG A 102 -7.45 -6.94 -12.54
N LYS A 103 -6.67 -7.17 -13.59
CA LYS A 103 -6.90 -8.32 -14.47
C LYS A 103 -6.83 -9.61 -13.64
N LYS A 104 -7.85 -10.45 -13.74
CA LYS A 104 -7.83 -11.78 -13.14
C LYS A 104 -6.61 -12.54 -13.66
N ARG A 105 -5.79 -13.02 -12.74
CA ARG A 105 -4.64 -13.86 -13.09
C ARG A 105 -5.17 -15.17 -13.66
N LYS A 106 -4.91 -15.41 -14.95
CA LYS A 106 -5.23 -16.69 -15.56
C LYS A 106 -4.26 -17.75 -15.03
N ALA A 107 -4.80 -18.86 -14.55
CA ALA A 107 -3.99 -20.00 -14.16
C ALA A 107 -3.24 -20.53 -15.38
N THR A 108 -1.93 -20.58 -15.29
CA THR A 108 -1.08 -21.17 -16.34
C THR A 108 -0.71 -22.59 -15.95
N LYS A 109 -0.71 -23.48 -16.93
CA LYS A 109 -0.21 -24.86 -16.71
C LYS A 109 1.31 -24.88 -16.87
N PRO A 110 2.04 -25.72 -16.10
CA PRO A 110 3.47 -25.92 -16.31
C PRO A 110 3.75 -26.39 -17.73
N THR A 111 4.83 -25.90 -18.35
CA THR A 111 5.25 -26.35 -19.68
C THR A 111 5.78 -27.78 -19.62
N LYS A 112 5.70 -28.52 -20.73
CA LYS A 112 6.29 -29.88 -20.82
C LYS A 112 7.79 -29.88 -20.47
N ALA A 113 8.52 -28.85 -20.90
CA ALA A 113 9.94 -28.69 -20.59
C ALA A 113 10.18 -28.50 -19.09
N SER A 114 9.34 -27.69 -18.41
CA SER A 114 9.40 -27.50 -16.95
C SER A 114 9.15 -28.81 -16.20
N GLN A 115 8.16 -29.60 -16.63
CA GLN A 115 7.86 -30.91 -16.05
C GLN A 115 9.02 -31.90 -16.22
N ARG A 116 9.65 -31.93 -17.41
CA ARG A 116 10.86 -32.75 -17.67
C ARG A 116 12.00 -32.37 -16.75
N ARG A 117 12.33 -31.10 -16.61
CA ARG A 117 13.38 -30.62 -15.71
C ARG A 117 13.12 -31.04 -14.27
N ARG A 118 11.88 -30.94 -13.81
CA ARG A 118 11.47 -31.35 -12.47
C ARG A 118 11.72 -32.85 -12.24
N VAL A 119 11.33 -33.69 -13.21
CA VAL A 119 11.54 -35.13 -13.14
C VAL A 119 13.04 -35.49 -13.18
N GLU A 120 13.82 -34.84 -14.05
CA GLU A 120 15.28 -35.05 -14.11
C GLU A 120 15.98 -34.67 -12.81
N HIS A 121 15.61 -33.55 -12.20
CA HIS A 121 16.11 -33.15 -10.89
C HIS A 121 15.78 -34.15 -9.81
N LYS A 122 14.58 -34.68 -9.82
CA LYS A 122 14.14 -35.72 -8.89
C LYS A 122 14.95 -37.03 -9.06
N LYS A 123 15.19 -37.44 -10.31
CA LYS A 123 16.04 -38.63 -10.63
C LYS A 123 17.48 -38.45 -10.19
N LYS A 124 18.10 -37.28 -10.45
CA LYS A 124 19.45 -36.96 -9.99
C LYS A 124 19.58 -37.01 -8.47
N ARG A 125 18.65 -36.45 -7.74
CA ARG A 125 18.62 -36.53 -6.27
C ARG A 125 18.46 -37.95 -5.77
N GLY A 126 17.62 -38.76 -6.42
CA GLY A 126 17.45 -40.18 -6.12
C GLY A 126 18.74 -41.00 -6.31
N ARG A 127 19.47 -40.75 -7.42
CA ARG A 127 20.79 -41.39 -7.66
C ARG A 127 21.81 -40.99 -6.61
N LEU A 128 21.95 -39.75 -6.27
CA LEU A 128 22.86 -39.26 -5.22
C LEU A 128 22.54 -39.89 -3.87
N LYS A 129 21.27 -40.04 -3.55
CA LYS A 129 20.81 -40.69 -2.32
C LYS A 129 21.16 -42.15 -2.26
N SER A 130 20.96 -42.89 -3.37
CA SER A 130 21.31 -44.31 -3.44
C SER A 130 22.82 -44.56 -3.42
N LEU A 131 23.63 -43.70 -4.07
CA LEU A 131 25.09 -43.74 -4.00
C LEU A 131 25.63 -43.53 -2.57
N ARG A 132 25.03 -42.66 -1.81
CA ARG A 132 25.37 -42.44 -0.38
C ARG A 132 25.05 -43.66 0.47
N ARG A 133 23.99 -44.40 0.16
CA ARG A 133 23.62 -45.65 0.85
C ARG A 133 24.58 -46.79 0.59
N THR A 134 25.14 -46.88 -0.60
CA THR A 134 26.08 -47.93 -0.97
C THR A 134 27.50 -47.71 -0.46
N LEU A 135 27.82 -46.52 0.04
CA LEU A 135 29.12 -46.17 0.63
C LEU A 135 29.20 -46.41 2.14
N ASP A 136 28.08 -46.69 2.78
CA ASP A 136 27.99 -47.10 4.17
C ASP A 136 28.02 -48.67 4.22
#